data_d8c5c14c422fc011bf11cdc3189d0bc1
#
_entry.id   d8c5c14c422fc011bf11cdc3189d0bc1
#
_cell.length_a   1.000
_cell.length_b   1.000
_cell.length_c   1.000
_cell.angle_alpha   90.00
_cell.angle_beta   90.00
_cell.angle_gamma   90.00
#
_symmetry.space_group_name_H-M   'P 1'
#
loop_
_entity.id
_entity.type
_entity.pdbx_description
1 polymer ?
#
loop_
_entity_poly.entity_id
_entity_poly.type
_entity_poly.pdbx_seq_one_letter_code
_entity_poly.pdbx_strand_id
1 'polypeptide(L)'
;MSKSGNLTVVVQAGGESRRMGRSKATVPFLGEPLVWRSINRLLPLADEFLITTNEPQNLSFLDDLVDLGKVRLVTDAYERRGALRGIYTGINAATKDFVALVACDMIFPSRNLIAAELQALMDSGADAAVPKTQFGYEPFHGVYRRSTCLPVIHEAVQAGEVKADSFLRNVHLIEFDGAMVAAAEPRGGCFVNVNTPEELAEVERKIVAGAVRERESFGATPQASSCD
;
A
#
# COMPACT_ATOMS: atom_id res chain seq x y z
N MET A 1 -16.31 -10.46 -8.97
CA MET A 1 -16.12 -9.00 -9.13
C MET A 1 -15.42 -8.78 -10.47
N SER A 2 -16.04 -8.02 -11.37
CA SER A 2 -15.41 -7.65 -12.65
C SER A 2 -14.18 -6.80 -12.33
N LYS A 3 -12.98 -7.16 -12.86
CA LYS A 3 -11.82 -6.29 -12.81
C LYS A 3 -12.19 -5.00 -13.54
N SER A 4 -12.11 -3.86 -12.85
CA SER A 4 -12.44 -2.56 -13.45
C SER A 4 -11.43 -2.13 -14.52
N GLY A 5 -10.33 -2.83 -14.65
CA GLY A 5 -9.26 -2.57 -15.63
C GLY A 5 -8.50 -1.26 -15.41
N ASN A 6 -8.64 -0.60 -14.26
CA ASN A 6 -8.23 0.79 -14.09
C ASN A 6 -7.62 1.16 -12.73
N LEU A 7 -7.07 0.17 -11.99
CA LEU A 7 -6.46 0.37 -10.68
C LEU A 7 -4.97 0.03 -10.68
N THR A 8 -4.14 1.01 -10.33
CA THR A 8 -2.76 0.78 -9.88
C THR A 8 -2.75 0.60 -8.37
N VAL A 9 -2.13 -0.47 -7.88
CA VAL A 9 -1.78 -0.61 -6.45
C VAL A 9 -0.30 -0.25 -6.28
N VAL A 10 0.00 0.64 -5.36
CA VAL A 10 1.36 1.07 -5.03
C VAL A 10 1.67 0.70 -3.59
N VAL A 11 2.69 -0.13 -3.39
CA VAL A 11 3.24 -0.43 -2.07
C VAL A 11 4.46 0.45 -1.82
N GLN A 12 4.37 1.28 -0.79
CA GLN A 12 5.43 2.20 -0.38
C GLN A 12 6.46 1.48 0.49
N ALA A 13 7.60 1.10 -0.10
CA ALA A 13 8.69 0.40 0.58
C ALA A 13 9.95 1.27 0.78
N GLY A 14 9.91 2.54 0.41
CA GLY A 14 11.06 3.46 0.39
C GLY A 14 11.37 4.20 1.70
N GLY A 15 10.69 3.91 2.83
CA GLY A 15 10.89 4.61 4.10
C GLY A 15 12.27 4.34 4.74
N GLU A 16 12.82 5.35 5.47
CA GLU A 16 14.04 5.14 6.28
C GLU A 16 13.74 4.22 7.47
N SER A 17 14.16 2.97 7.37
CA SER A 17 13.97 1.95 8.42
C SER A 17 15.11 1.98 9.47
N ARG A 18 15.53 3.19 9.93
CA ARG A 18 16.66 3.33 10.87
C ARG A 18 16.53 2.46 12.11
N ARG A 19 15.31 2.29 12.65
CA ARG A 19 15.02 1.48 13.85
C ARG A 19 15.04 -0.02 13.59
N MET A 20 14.77 -0.44 12.37
CA MET A 20 14.75 -1.86 11.96
C MET A 20 16.15 -2.37 11.53
N GLY A 21 17.15 -1.49 11.35
CA GLY A 21 18.50 -1.83 10.91
C GLY A 21 18.58 -2.35 9.46
N ARG A 22 17.46 -2.52 8.78
CA ARG A 22 17.33 -2.97 7.38
C ARG A 22 16.05 -2.42 6.74
N SER A 23 15.92 -2.54 5.42
CA SER A 23 14.70 -2.16 4.71
C SER A 23 13.48 -2.91 5.27
N LYS A 24 12.40 -2.21 5.63
CA LYS A 24 11.15 -2.83 6.12
C LYS A 24 10.61 -3.88 5.15
N ALA A 25 10.74 -3.65 3.85
CA ALA A 25 10.25 -4.57 2.82
C ALA A 25 10.87 -5.97 2.93
N THR A 26 12.13 -6.06 3.38
CA THR A 26 12.90 -7.31 3.46
C THR A 26 12.92 -7.95 4.84
N VAL A 27 12.33 -7.29 5.86
CA VAL A 27 12.26 -7.87 7.20
C VAL A 27 11.44 -9.16 7.15
N PRO A 28 11.97 -10.28 7.70
CA PRO A 28 11.20 -11.51 7.78
C PRO A 28 9.97 -11.35 8.68
N PHE A 29 8.83 -11.79 8.20
CA PHE A 29 7.58 -11.90 8.94
C PHE A 29 6.93 -13.25 8.62
N LEU A 30 6.74 -14.09 9.62
CA LEU A 30 6.27 -15.48 9.46
C LEU A 30 7.11 -16.28 8.44
N GLY A 31 8.41 -16.00 8.38
CA GLY A 31 9.37 -16.71 7.51
C GLY A 31 9.53 -16.12 6.09
N GLU A 32 8.75 -15.11 5.70
CA GLU A 32 8.82 -14.46 4.38
C GLU A 32 9.12 -12.96 4.50
N PRO A 33 9.74 -12.31 3.48
CA PRO A 33 9.88 -10.85 3.46
C PRO A 33 8.53 -10.15 3.61
N LEU A 34 8.48 -9.09 4.44
CA LEU A 34 7.24 -8.39 4.77
C LEU A 34 6.46 -7.90 3.53
N VAL A 35 7.16 -7.46 2.49
CA VAL A 35 6.54 -6.98 1.24
C VAL A 35 5.69 -8.08 0.55
N TRP A 36 6.01 -9.36 0.74
CA TRP A 36 5.22 -10.47 0.19
C TRP A 36 3.78 -10.49 0.69
N ARG A 37 3.55 -10.04 1.92
CA ARG A 37 2.18 -9.94 2.46
C ARG A 37 1.34 -8.96 1.65
N SER A 38 1.88 -7.77 1.38
CA SER A 38 1.20 -6.78 0.54
C SER A 38 0.96 -7.29 -0.87
N ILE A 39 1.98 -7.96 -1.47
CA ILE A 39 1.85 -8.54 -2.82
C ILE A 39 0.76 -9.62 -2.83
N ASN A 40 0.83 -10.61 -1.95
CA ASN A 40 -0.12 -11.72 -1.91
C ASN A 40 -1.57 -11.25 -1.66
N ARG A 41 -1.73 -10.21 -0.84
CA ARG A 41 -3.07 -9.67 -0.53
C ARG A 41 -3.64 -8.79 -1.63
N LEU A 42 -2.81 -7.98 -2.29
CA LEU A 42 -3.28 -6.87 -3.12
C LEU A 42 -3.09 -7.08 -4.62
N LEU A 43 -2.15 -7.93 -5.04
CA LEU A 43 -1.90 -8.22 -6.46
C LEU A 43 -3.17 -8.70 -7.21
N PRO A 44 -4.06 -9.52 -6.61
CA PRO A 44 -5.29 -9.93 -7.29
C PRO A 44 -6.28 -8.78 -7.58
N LEU A 45 -6.16 -7.65 -6.89
CA LEU A 45 -7.00 -6.46 -7.09
C LEU A 45 -6.46 -5.54 -8.19
N ALA A 46 -5.15 -5.56 -8.41
CA ALA A 46 -4.43 -4.62 -9.25
C ALA A 46 -4.50 -4.98 -10.74
N ASP A 47 -4.62 -3.95 -11.59
CA ASP A 47 -4.35 -4.02 -13.04
C ASP A 47 -2.91 -3.58 -13.36
N GLU A 48 -2.29 -2.84 -12.43
CA GLU A 48 -0.88 -2.51 -12.38
C GLU A 48 -0.42 -2.56 -10.91
N PHE A 49 0.74 -3.17 -10.64
CA PHE A 49 1.29 -3.26 -9.29
C PHE A 49 2.68 -2.63 -9.23
N LEU A 50 2.86 -1.62 -8.39
CA LEU A 50 4.10 -0.91 -8.19
C LEU A 50 4.63 -1.10 -6.77
N ILE A 51 5.95 -1.16 -6.64
CA ILE A 51 6.64 -1.06 -5.36
C ILE A 51 7.63 0.09 -5.45
N THR A 52 7.45 1.12 -4.63
CA THR A 52 8.43 2.21 -4.55
C THR A 52 9.54 1.83 -3.57
N THR A 53 10.78 1.93 -4.02
CA THR A 53 11.96 1.61 -3.21
C THR A 53 13.17 2.40 -3.71
N ASN A 54 14.05 2.82 -2.78
CA ASN A 54 15.34 3.40 -3.12
C ASN A 54 16.49 2.37 -3.12
N GLU A 55 16.16 1.12 -2.81
CA GLU A 55 17.11 0.02 -2.71
C GLU A 55 16.58 -1.19 -3.51
N PRO A 56 16.38 -1.07 -4.85
CA PRO A 56 15.80 -2.14 -5.65
C PRO A 56 16.61 -3.45 -5.59
N GLN A 57 17.93 -3.34 -5.40
CA GLN A 57 18.81 -4.50 -5.24
C GLN A 57 18.45 -5.38 -4.03
N ASN A 58 17.82 -4.83 -3.00
CA ASN A 58 17.35 -5.58 -1.84
C ASN A 58 16.06 -6.39 -2.12
N LEU A 59 15.45 -6.17 -3.27
CA LEU A 59 14.19 -6.82 -3.70
C LEU A 59 14.41 -7.80 -4.87
N SER A 60 15.65 -8.25 -5.13
CA SER A 60 15.97 -9.18 -6.23
C SER A 60 15.20 -10.52 -6.15
N PHE A 61 14.70 -10.90 -4.97
CA PHE A 61 13.79 -12.04 -4.82
C PHE A 61 12.43 -11.84 -5.52
N LEU A 62 12.15 -10.66 -6.05
CA LEU A 62 10.96 -10.35 -6.86
C LEU A 62 11.25 -10.36 -8.37
N ASP A 63 12.46 -10.65 -8.81
CA ASP A 63 12.87 -10.56 -10.21
C ASP A 63 11.95 -11.37 -11.12
N ASP A 64 11.53 -12.56 -10.74
CA ASP A 64 10.56 -13.36 -11.49
C ASP A 64 9.22 -12.63 -11.70
N LEU A 65 8.73 -11.89 -10.71
CA LEU A 65 7.49 -11.11 -10.83
C LEU A 65 7.70 -9.86 -11.70
N VAL A 66 8.89 -9.27 -11.66
CA VAL A 66 9.27 -8.12 -12.49
C VAL A 66 9.39 -8.56 -13.94
N ASP A 67 10.08 -9.65 -14.22
CA ASP A 67 10.29 -10.20 -15.57
C ASP A 67 8.96 -10.64 -16.22
N LEU A 68 8.04 -11.16 -15.41
CA LEU A 68 6.67 -11.49 -15.85
C LEU A 68 5.77 -10.24 -16.00
N GLY A 69 6.27 -9.05 -15.73
CA GLY A 69 5.50 -7.80 -15.80
C GLY A 69 4.37 -7.68 -14.76
N LYS A 70 4.38 -8.51 -13.71
CA LYS A 70 3.36 -8.50 -12.65
C LYS A 70 3.61 -7.43 -11.60
N VAL A 71 4.87 -7.07 -11.38
CA VAL A 71 5.31 -6.05 -10.44
C VAL A 71 6.32 -5.14 -11.13
N ARG A 72 6.26 -3.84 -10.88
CA ARG A 72 7.24 -2.87 -11.35
C ARG A 72 7.87 -2.15 -10.15
N LEU A 73 9.19 -2.14 -10.07
CA LEU A 73 9.94 -1.38 -9.06
C LEU A 73 10.11 0.06 -9.54
N VAL A 74 9.95 1.01 -8.63
CA VAL A 74 10.05 2.46 -8.90
C VAL A 74 10.90 3.10 -7.83
N THR A 75 11.88 3.92 -8.22
CA THR A 75 12.67 4.73 -7.28
C THR A 75 12.00 6.08 -7.03
N ASP A 76 12.28 6.68 -5.87
CA ASP A 76 11.71 7.99 -5.52
C ASP A 76 12.04 9.05 -6.57
N ALA A 77 11.05 9.87 -6.91
CA ALA A 77 11.19 10.96 -7.86
C ALA A 77 12.02 12.15 -7.30
N TYR A 78 12.25 12.16 -6.00
CA TYR A 78 12.98 13.20 -5.28
C TYR A 78 14.12 12.60 -4.45
N GLU A 79 15.31 13.22 -4.48
CA GLU A 79 16.44 12.83 -3.65
C GLU A 79 16.11 12.96 -2.14
N ARG A 80 15.42 14.05 -1.78
CA ARG A 80 14.99 14.26 -0.40
C ARG A 80 13.75 13.46 -0.12
N ARG A 81 13.84 12.51 0.79
CA ARG A 81 12.75 11.64 1.23
C ARG A 81 11.67 12.42 2.00
N GLY A 82 10.46 11.87 2.05
CA GLY A 82 9.34 12.43 2.80
C GLY A 82 8.02 11.74 2.45
N ALA A 83 7.08 11.73 3.38
CA ALA A 83 5.82 11.03 3.22
C ALA A 83 5.03 11.54 1.98
N LEU A 84 4.87 12.85 1.85
CA LEU A 84 4.18 13.44 0.69
C LEU A 84 4.89 13.18 -0.63
N ARG A 85 6.24 13.20 -0.63
CA ARG A 85 7.05 12.88 -1.83
C ARG A 85 6.93 11.43 -2.25
N GLY A 86 6.82 10.53 -1.27
CA GLY A 86 6.53 9.12 -1.54
C GLY A 86 5.16 8.94 -2.21
N ILE A 87 4.12 9.62 -1.72
CA ILE A 87 2.79 9.65 -2.34
C ILE A 87 2.88 10.18 -3.78
N TYR A 88 3.57 11.31 -3.99
CA TYR A 88 3.80 11.85 -5.32
C TYR A 88 4.47 10.81 -6.24
N THR A 89 5.55 10.19 -5.78
CA THR A 89 6.27 9.17 -6.56
C THR A 89 5.35 8.06 -7.03
N GLY A 90 4.56 7.49 -6.11
CA GLY A 90 3.64 6.40 -6.42
C GLY A 90 2.57 6.79 -7.43
N ILE A 91 1.90 7.93 -7.21
CA ILE A 91 0.83 8.42 -8.10
C ILE A 91 1.39 8.86 -9.46
N ASN A 92 2.57 9.49 -9.49
CA ASN A 92 3.21 9.90 -10.74
C ASN A 92 3.63 8.71 -11.61
N ALA A 93 4.15 7.65 -11.00
CA ALA A 93 4.58 6.44 -11.69
C ALA A 93 3.43 5.56 -12.19
N ALA A 94 2.25 5.66 -11.58
CA ALA A 94 1.06 4.90 -11.95
C ALA A 94 0.59 5.23 -13.37
N THR A 95 0.02 4.25 -14.07
CA THR A 95 -0.52 4.43 -15.42
C THR A 95 -2.05 4.34 -15.49
N LYS A 96 -2.72 3.87 -14.42
CA LYS A 96 -4.17 3.75 -14.35
C LYS A 96 -4.81 5.01 -13.76
N ASP A 97 -6.13 5.17 -13.97
CA ASP A 97 -6.87 6.35 -13.50
C ASP A 97 -7.00 6.42 -11.99
N PHE A 98 -7.05 5.26 -11.33
CA PHE A 98 -7.12 5.16 -9.88
C PHE A 98 -5.84 4.55 -9.32
N VAL A 99 -5.42 5.05 -8.17
CA VAL A 99 -4.19 4.61 -7.49
C VAL A 99 -4.50 4.33 -6.03
N ALA A 100 -4.37 3.08 -5.62
CA ALA A 100 -4.40 2.70 -4.21
C ALA A 100 -2.97 2.78 -3.66
N LEU A 101 -2.77 3.54 -2.58
CA LEU A 101 -1.50 3.61 -1.88
C LEU A 101 -1.56 2.77 -0.60
N VAL A 102 -0.52 1.97 -0.37
CA VAL A 102 -0.39 1.16 0.84
C VAL A 102 1.03 1.25 1.37
N ALA A 103 1.19 1.49 2.68
CA ALA A 103 2.51 1.44 3.30
C ALA A 103 2.96 -0.02 3.49
N CYS A 104 4.23 -0.31 3.22
CA CYS A 104 4.79 -1.66 3.35
C CYS A 104 4.78 -2.19 4.79
N ASP A 105 4.74 -1.30 5.79
CA ASP A 105 4.68 -1.64 7.20
C ASP A 105 3.27 -1.93 7.73
N MET A 106 2.24 -1.78 6.90
CA MET A 106 0.89 -2.25 7.21
C MET A 106 0.83 -3.77 7.04
N ILE A 107 0.71 -4.48 8.17
CA ILE A 107 0.73 -5.95 8.17
C ILE A 107 -0.52 -6.54 7.50
N PHE A 108 -1.66 -5.87 7.62
CA PHE A 108 -2.96 -6.36 7.15
C PHE A 108 -3.66 -5.39 6.19
N PRO A 109 -3.03 -4.97 5.08
CA PRO A 109 -3.71 -4.08 4.14
C PRO A 109 -5.00 -4.74 3.63
N SER A 110 -6.11 -3.99 3.64
CA SER A 110 -7.43 -4.57 3.35
C SER A 110 -7.83 -4.41 1.89
N ARG A 111 -7.99 -5.53 1.19
CA ARG A 111 -8.55 -5.54 -0.18
C ARG A 111 -9.99 -5.01 -0.21
N ASN A 112 -10.77 -5.37 0.80
CA ASN A 112 -12.18 -5.00 0.85
C ASN A 112 -12.34 -3.50 1.04
N LEU A 113 -11.50 -2.91 1.89
CA LEU A 113 -11.52 -1.46 2.11
C LEU A 113 -11.08 -0.72 0.85
N ILE A 114 -9.98 -1.13 0.19
CA ILE A 114 -9.54 -0.54 -1.08
C ILE A 114 -10.63 -0.67 -2.16
N ALA A 115 -11.31 -1.81 -2.23
CA ALA A 115 -12.40 -1.99 -3.18
C ALA A 115 -13.60 -1.07 -2.89
N ALA A 116 -13.94 -0.86 -1.61
CA ALA A 116 -14.99 0.06 -1.19
C ALA A 116 -14.63 1.53 -1.49
N GLU A 117 -13.40 1.93 -1.21
CA GLU A 117 -12.86 3.26 -1.53
C GLU A 117 -12.89 3.53 -3.04
N LEU A 118 -12.43 2.56 -3.86
CA LEU A 118 -12.47 2.65 -5.31
C LEU A 118 -13.92 2.81 -5.81
N GLN A 119 -14.85 1.99 -5.30
CA GLN A 119 -16.25 2.06 -5.70
C GLN A 119 -16.85 3.43 -5.34
N ALA A 120 -16.56 3.95 -4.16
CA ALA A 120 -17.02 5.28 -3.74
C ALA A 120 -16.52 6.40 -4.67
N LEU A 121 -15.25 6.34 -5.12
CA LEU A 121 -14.72 7.29 -6.11
C LEU A 121 -15.39 7.18 -7.47
N MET A 122 -15.69 5.95 -7.91
CA MET A 122 -16.35 5.73 -9.18
C MET A 122 -17.80 6.28 -9.18
N ASP A 123 -18.51 6.08 -8.07
CA ASP A 123 -19.92 6.46 -7.94
C ASP A 123 -20.11 7.97 -7.72
N SER A 124 -19.19 8.62 -7.00
CA SER A 124 -19.32 10.03 -6.63
C SER A 124 -18.63 11.01 -7.57
N GLY A 125 -17.64 10.54 -8.34
CA GLY A 125 -16.76 11.41 -9.10
C GLY A 125 -15.74 12.19 -8.23
N ALA A 126 -15.59 11.86 -6.95
CA ALA A 126 -14.62 12.48 -6.06
C ALA A 126 -13.17 12.17 -6.47
N ASP A 127 -12.21 12.93 -5.89
CA ASP A 127 -10.80 12.85 -6.24
C ASP A 127 -10.04 11.84 -5.38
N ALA A 128 -10.41 11.75 -4.10
CA ALA A 128 -9.76 10.87 -3.13
C ALA A 128 -10.79 10.23 -2.19
N ALA A 129 -10.54 8.98 -1.78
CA ALA A 129 -11.23 8.29 -0.70
C ALA A 129 -10.17 7.82 0.30
N VAL A 130 -10.22 8.33 1.53
CA VAL A 130 -9.17 8.10 2.53
C VAL A 130 -9.80 7.82 3.89
N PRO A 131 -9.39 6.74 4.57
CA PRO A 131 -9.84 6.46 5.93
C PRO A 131 -9.41 7.54 6.91
N LYS A 132 -10.29 7.79 7.89
CA LYS A 132 -10.06 8.70 9.00
C LYS A 132 -10.23 7.95 10.31
N THR A 133 -9.16 7.88 11.05
CA THR A 133 -9.11 7.30 12.39
C THR A 133 -9.17 8.40 13.46
N GLN A 134 -9.19 8.01 14.74
CA GLN A 134 -9.03 8.96 15.84
C GLN A 134 -7.68 9.70 15.84
N PHE A 135 -6.68 9.18 15.09
CA PHE A 135 -5.34 9.77 14.98
C PHE A 135 -5.16 10.66 13.75
N GLY A 136 -6.15 10.72 12.86
CA GLY A 136 -6.12 11.49 11.61
C GLY A 136 -6.42 10.63 10.39
N TYR A 137 -6.06 11.19 9.23
CA TYR A 137 -6.19 10.46 7.96
C TYR A 137 -5.11 9.37 7.82
N GLU A 138 -5.47 8.31 7.10
CA GLU A 138 -4.57 7.21 6.75
C GLU A 138 -4.23 7.25 5.24
N PRO A 139 -3.44 8.23 4.77
CA PRO A 139 -3.22 8.47 3.35
C PRO A 139 -2.43 7.35 2.65
N PHE A 140 -1.80 6.47 3.43
CA PHE A 140 -1.17 5.24 2.93
C PHE A 140 -2.08 4.00 3.01
N HIS A 141 -3.39 4.21 3.11
CA HIS A 141 -4.43 3.22 2.86
C HIS A 141 -5.63 3.92 2.23
N GLY A 142 -5.42 4.61 1.12
CA GLY A 142 -6.47 5.35 0.42
C GLY A 142 -6.37 5.17 -1.08
N VAL A 143 -7.47 5.49 -1.77
CA VAL A 143 -7.57 5.47 -3.24
C VAL A 143 -7.70 6.89 -3.78
N TYR A 144 -6.96 7.16 -4.85
CA TYR A 144 -6.81 8.49 -5.43
C TYR A 144 -7.11 8.46 -6.93
N ARG A 145 -7.84 9.46 -7.44
CA ARG A 145 -7.97 9.72 -8.87
C ARG A 145 -6.69 10.41 -9.36
N ARG A 146 -5.92 9.70 -10.18
CA ARG A 146 -4.58 10.14 -10.60
C ARG A 146 -4.60 11.52 -11.25
N SER A 147 -5.53 11.76 -12.19
CA SER A 147 -5.56 12.98 -13.00
C SER A 147 -5.80 14.26 -12.20
N THR A 148 -6.55 14.19 -11.10
CA THR A 148 -6.89 15.34 -10.26
C THR A 148 -5.97 15.46 -9.05
N CYS A 149 -5.55 14.35 -8.43
CA CYS A 149 -4.68 14.39 -7.27
C CYS A 149 -3.22 14.71 -7.62
N LEU A 150 -2.69 14.21 -8.75
CA LEU A 150 -1.27 14.40 -9.10
C LEU A 150 -0.84 15.87 -9.16
N PRO A 151 -1.54 16.79 -9.86
CA PRO A 151 -1.15 18.20 -9.89
C PRO A 151 -1.20 18.85 -8.51
N VAL A 152 -2.23 18.56 -7.70
CA VAL A 152 -2.39 19.11 -6.35
C VAL A 152 -1.27 18.65 -5.42
N ILE A 153 -0.88 17.38 -5.49
CA ILE A 153 0.25 16.85 -4.71
C ILE A 153 1.56 17.48 -5.19
N HIS A 154 1.74 17.66 -6.49
CA HIS A 154 2.93 18.32 -7.03
C HIS A 154 3.08 19.74 -6.49
N GLU A 155 2.01 20.53 -6.54
CA GLU A 155 1.99 21.90 -5.98
C GLU A 155 2.33 21.91 -4.49
N ALA A 156 1.75 21.00 -3.70
CA ALA A 156 2.04 20.90 -2.27
C ALA A 156 3.53 20.56 -2.01
N VAL A 157 4.11 19.63 -2.80
CA VAL A 157 5.54 19.32 -2.71
C VAL A 157 6.41 20.54 -3.07
N GLN A 158 6.06 21.28 -4.12
CA GLN A 158 6.79 22.49 -4.53
C GLN A 158 6.68 23.61 -3.48
N ALA A 159 5.55 23.72 -2.79
CA ALA A 159 5.35 24.63 -1.65
C ALA A 159 6.14 24.21 -0.39
N GLY A 160 6.85 23.07 -0.43
CA GLY A 160 7.65 22.60 0.69
C GLY A 160 6.85 21.84 1.75
N GLU A 161 5.62 21.46 1.48
CA GLU A 161 4.84 20.62 2.40
C GLU A 161 5.46 19.24 2.53
N VAL A 162 5.34 18.63 3.73
CA VAL A 162 5.99 17.34 4.06
C VAL A 162 5.01 16.30 4.59
N LYS A 163 3.86 16.75 5.14
CA LYS A 163 2.86 15.83 5.69
C LYS A 163 2.11 15.12 4.57
N ALA A 164 1.90 13.82 4.76
CA ALA A 164 1.24 12.96 3.79
C ALA A 164 -0.20 13.39 3.45
N ASP A 165 -0.91 13.97 4.42
CA ASP A 165 -2.32 14.38 4.31
C ASP A 165 -2.51 15.84 3.90
N SER A 166 -1.44 16.62 3.73
CA SER A 166 -1.51 18.08 3.55
C SER A 166 -2.28 18.50 2.30
N PHE A 167 -2.25 17.70 1.23
CA PHE A 167 -2.93 18.00 -0.02
C PHE A 167 -4.44 17.68 0.01
N LEU A 168 -4.91 16.86 0.97
CA LEU A 168 -6.29 16.37 1.02
C LEU A 168 -7.31 17.51 1.16
N ARG A 169 -6.92 18.63 1.76
CA ARG A 169 -7.76 19.84 1.88
C ARG A 169 -8.08 20.54 0.55
N ASN A 170 -7.31 20.22 -0.50
CA ASN A 170 -7.40 20.86 -1.82
C ASN A 170 -8.01 19.94 -2.89
N VAL A 171 -8.59 18.81 -2.50
CA VAL A 171 -9.26 17.84 -3.38
C VAL A 171 -10.67 17.54 -2.87
N HIS A 172 -11.53 17.06 -3.74
CA HIS A 172 -12.84 16.54 -3.33
C HIS A 172 -12.65 15.18 -2.67
N LEU A 173 -12.64 15.18 -1.32
CA LEU A 173 -12.32 14.03 -0.47
C LEU A 173 -13.60 13.35 0.03
N ILE A 174 -13.63 12.02 -0.10
CA ILE A 174 -14.54 11.16 0.68
C ILE A 174 -13.78 10.67 1.91
N GLU A 175 -14.22 11.10 3.09
CA GLU A 175 -13.70 10.57 4.35
C GLU A 175 -14.38 9.22 4.64
N PHE A 176 -13.59 8.14 4.65
CA PHE A 176 -14.04 6.86 5.15
C PHE A 176 -13.96 6.88 6.68
N ASP A 177 -15.08 7.12 7.33
CA ASP A 177 -15.18 7.13 8.79
C ASP A 177 -15.10 5.70 9.37
N GLY A 178 -15.08 5.62 10.71
CA GLY A 178 -14.97 4.33 11.40
C GLY A 178 -16.11 3.37 11.08
N ALA A 179 -17.32 3.85 10.78
CA ALA A 179 -18.46 3.01 10.41
C ALA A 179 -18.29 2.43 9.00
N MET A 180 -17.85 3.24 8.04
CA MET A 180 -17.56 2.82 6.67
C MET A 180 -16.40 1.83 6.64
N VAL A 181 -15.34 2.10 7.40
CA VAL A 181 -14.20 1.18 7.56
C VAL A 181 -14.64 -0.15 8.15
N ALA A 182 -15.43 -0.14 9.24
CA ALA A 182 -15.92 -1.37 9.87
C ALA A 182 -16.88 -2.16 8.96
N ALA A 183 -17.66 -1.49 8.12
CA ALA A 183 -18.51 -2.14 7.13
C ALA A 183 -17.69 -2.85 6.03
N ALA A 184 -16.60 -2.22 5.56
CA ALA A 184 -15.73 -2.77 4.53
C ALA A 184 -14.79 -3.86 5.09
N GLU A 185 -14.25 -3.65 6.29
CA GLU A 185 -13.31 -4.57 6.96
C GLU A 185 -13.76 -4.85 8.40
N PRO A 186 -14.77 -5.72 8.59
CA PRO A 186 -15.33 -6.02 9.92
C PRO A 186 -14.34 -6.65 10.91
N ARG A 187 -13.23 -7.21 10.39
CA ARG A 187 -12.18 -7.82 11.23
C ARG A 187 -11.27 -6.79 11.86
N GLY A 188 -11.23 -5.57 11.30
CA GLY A 188 -10.33 -4.52 11.71
C GLY A 188 -8.85 -4.84 11.44
N GLY A 189 -7.96 -4.04 12.04
CA GLY A 189 -6.52 -4.27 12.01
C GLY A 189 -5.80 -3.79 10.74
N CYS A 190 -6.51 -3.26 9.75
CA CYS A 190 -5.92 -2.81 8.48
C CYS A 190 -4.92 -1.65 8.64
N PHE A 191 -4.98 -0.92 9.75
CA PHE A 191 -4.05 0.18 10.07
C PHE A 191 -2.97 -0.20 11.10
N VAL A 192 -2.78 -1.49 11.35
CA VAL A 192 -1.69 -1.96 12.23
C VAL A 192 -0.37 -1.84 11.46
N ASN A 193 0.45 -0.90 11.89
CA ASN A 193 1.81 -0.68 11.39
C ASN A 193 2.84 -1.28 12.34
N VAL A 194 3.96 -1.75 11.79
CA VAL A 194 5.12 -2.21 12.57
C VAL A 194 6.33 -1.35 12.27
N ASN A 195 6.94 -0.82 13.32
CA ASN A 195 8.06 0.11 13.21
C ASN A 195 9.33 -0.41 13.90
N THR A 196 9.19 -1.46 14.73
CA THR A 196 10.30 -2.07 15.47
C THR A 196 10.27 -3.59 15.36
N PRO A 197 11.42 -4.28 15.56
CA PRO A 197 11.45 -5.74 15.60
C PRO A 197 10.56 -6.32 16.71
N GLU A 198 10.42 -5.63 17.83
CA GLU A 198 9.61 -6.04 18.97
C GLU A 198 8.11 -6.02 18.64
N GLU A 199 7.64 -4.93 17.97
CA GLU A 199 6.25 -4.84 17.47
C GLU A 199 5.96 -5.96 16.48
N LEU A 200 6.89 -6.24 15.56
CA LEU A 200 6.77 -7.31 14.57
C LEU A 200 6.62 -8.67 15.27
N ALA A 201 7.51 -9.00 16.20
CA ALA A 201 7.50 -10.25 16.96
C ALA A 201 6.21 -10.40 17.80
N GLU A 202 5.66 -9.29 18.31
CA GLU A 202 4.40 -9.29 19.04
C GLU A 202 3.23 -9.66 18.13
N VAL A 203 3.17 -9.09 16.91
CA VAL A 203 2.12 -9.41 15.92
C VAL A 203 2.25 -10.87 15.49
N GLU A 204 3.47 -11.37 15.20
CA GLU A 204 3.72 -12.78 14.87
C GLU A 204 3.20 -13.71 15.97
N ARG A 205 3.54 -13.45 17.24
CA ARG A 205 3.06 -14.25 18.37
C ARG A 205 1.54 -14.29 18.45
N LYS A 206 0.86 -13.17 18.23
CA LYS A 206 -0.61 -13.10 18.22
C LYS A 206 -1.23 -13.93 17.10
N ILE A 207 -0.63 -13.90 15.91
CA ILE A 207 -1.09 -14.71 14.76
C ILE A 207 -0.91 -16.21 15.06
N VAL A 208 0.28 -16.61 15.51
CA VAL A 208 0.60 -18.01 15.81
C VAL A 208 -0.28 -18.53 16.94
N ALA A 209 -0.57 -17.71 17.94
CA ALA A 209 -1.48 -18.07 19.04
C ALA A 209 -2.98 -18.16 18.62
N GLY A 210 -3.30 -17.86 17.33
CA GLY A 210 -4.69 -17.86 16.85
C GLY A 210 -5.53 -16.69 17.36
N ALA A 211 -4.94 -15.72 18.02
CA ALA A 211 -5.61 -14.51 18.50
C ALA A 211 -5.97 -13.57 17.34
N VAL A 212 -5.23 -13.65 16.25
CA VAL A 212 -5.52 -12.99 14.97
C VAL A 212 -5.80 -14.10 13.95
N ARG A 213 -7.07 -14.34 13.65
CA ARG A 213 -7.44 -15.36 12.65
C ARG A 213 -7.18 -14.82 11.24
N GLU A 214 -6.07 -15.18 10.65
CA GLU A 214 -5.90 -15.08 9.21
C GLU A 214 -6.78 -16.15 8.53
N ARG A 215 -7.96 -15.77 8.08
CA ARG A 215 -8.72 -16.56 7.11
C ARG A 215 -8.52 -15.96 5.73
N GLU A 216 -7.36 -16.17 5.15
CA GLU A 216 -7.18 -16.25 3.72
C GLU A 216 -6.17 -17.35 3.45
N SER A 217 -6.66 -18.39 2.78
CA SER A 217 -5.79 -19.41 2.19
C SER A 217 -4.68 -18.70 1.40
N PHE A 218 -3.44 -18.87 1.81
CA PHE A 218 -2.29 -18.60 0.98
C PHE A 218 -2.53 -19.34 -0.34
N GLY A 219 -2.77 -18.61 -1.42
CA GLY A 219 -2.71 -19.20 -2.74
C GLY A 219 -1.33 -19.84 -2.87
N ALA A 220 -1.33 -21.14 -3.14
CA ALA A 220 -0.12 -21.92 -3.26
C ALA A 220 0.90 -21.17 -4.13
N THR A 221 2.10 -21.02 -3.61
CA THR A 221 3.29 -20.67 -4.39
C THR A 221 3.28 -21.51 -5.66
N PRO A 222 3.50 -20.94 -6.85
CA PRO A 222 3.69 -21.77 -8.05
C PRO A 222 4.86 -22.69 -7.78
N GLN A 223 4.60 -23.99 -7.62
CA GLN A 223 5.64 -25.00 -7.59
C GLN A 223 6.37 -24.90 -8.91
N ALA A 224 7.67 -24.65 -8.86
CA ALA A 224 8.56 -24.84 -9.99
C ALA A 224 8.32 -26.26 -10.50
N SER A 225 7.73 -26.39 -11.69
CA SER A 225 7.63 -27.67 -12.39
C SER A 225 9.06 -28.13 -12.71
N SER A 226 9.52 -29.15 -11.99
CA SER A 226 10.67 -29.94 -12.40
C SER A 226 10.35 -30.51 -13.76
N CYS A 227 11.02 -30.02 -14.81
CA CYS A 227 11.13 -30.75 -16.06
C CYS A 227 12.16 -31.88 -15.85
N ASP A 228 11.69 -33.10 -15.91
CA ASP A 228 12.49 -34.26 -16.32
C ASP A 228 12.69 -34.26 -17.84
#